data_ca4899062f977fac3a4ad1699c210dc8
#
_entry.id   ca4899062f977fac3a4ad1699c210dc8
#
_cell.length_a   1.000
_cell.length_b   1.000
_cell.length_c   1.000
_cell.angle_alpha   90.00
_cell.angle_beta   90.00
_cell.angle_gamma   90.00
#
_symmetry.space_group_name_H-M   'P 1'
#
loop_
_entity.id
_entity.type
_entity.pdbx_description
1 polymer ?
#
loop_
_entity_poly.entity_id
_entity_poly.type
_entity_poly.pdbx_seq_one_letter_code
_entity_poly.pdbx_strand_id
1 'polypeptide(L)'
;IAISGGAAISHKVARTFCALGLAPIQGYGMTEASPIIAGNSLTLNQPDTVGIPIGTEIRLAEQTREIQVRGPSVMKGYWNRPEDTARTFTEDGWLKTGDIGEYNETGLLRIRGRIKEIIVTSTGEKIPPVDLELAIETDPIFAQTYVVGDDRPFISLVTVLNPDEWKKLAATLNLNPEDPESLKTTAVRNALLRRAKAAASDFPHYALPRNVTAELEPWTIENGLLTPTLKLKRAPLHKKFAEQIEAMYASHK
;
A
#
# COMPACT_ATOMS: atom_id res chain seq x y z
N ILE A 1 -13.48 22.19 -1.17
CA ILE A 1 -12.83 21.17 -2.03
C ILE A 1 -11.69 20.60 -1.22
N ALA A 2 -11.63 19.27 -1.09
CA ALA A 2 -10.49 18.55 -0.53
C ALA A 2 -9.72 17.89 -1.68
N ILE A 3 -8.39 18.01 -1.69
CA ILE A 3 -7.53 17.37 -2.68
C ILE A 3 -6.62 16.39 -1.95
N SER A 4 -6.54 15.16 -2.46
CA SER A 4 -5.62 14.12 -1.97
C SER A 4 -4.66 13.73 -3.09
N GLY A 5 -3.38 13.70 -2.79
CA GLY A 5 -2.34 13.31 -3.73
C GLY A 5 -1.04 12.94 -3.02
N GLY A 6 -0.08 12.37 -3.77
CA GLY A 6 1.23 11.98 -3.25
C GLY A 6 1.26 10.63 -2.52
N ALA A 7 0.12 10.14 -1.99
CA ALA A 7 -0.03 8.80 -1.43
C ALA A 7 -1.42 8.24 -1.76
N ALA A 8 -1.56 6.92 -1.76
CA ALA A 8 -2.85 6.27 -1.91
C ALA A 8 -3.75 6.57 -0.70
N ILE A 9 -5.04 6.81 -0.94
CA ILE A 9 -6.05 6.87 0.10
C ILE A 9 -6.93 5.62 0.01
N SER A 10 -7.25 5.03 1.16
CA SER A 10 -8.16 3.89 1.20
C SER A 10 -9.50 4.24 0.57
N HIS A 11 -10.01 3.37 -0.32
CA HIS A 11 -11.33 3.52 -0.94
C HIS A 11 -12.45 3.72 0.09
N LYS A 12 -12.41 2.98 1.20
CA LYS A 12 -13.38 3.09 2.29
C LYS A 12 -13.34 4.48 2.94
N VAL A 13 -12.13 5.02 3.19
CA VAL A 13 -11.95 6.38 3.74
C VAL A 13 -12.47 7.42 2.76
N ALA A 14 -12.11 7.34 1.49
CA ALA A 14 -12.59 8.27 0.47
C ALA A 14 -14.13 8.26 0.36
N ARG A 15 -14.76 7.09 0.37
CA ARG A 15 -16.23 6.94 0.38
C ARG A 15 -16.88 7.52 1.63
N THR A 16 -16.25 7.35 2.80
CA THR A 16 -16.75 7.93 4.05
C THR A 16 -16.78 9.46 3.96
N PHE A 17 -15.72 10.10 3.46
CA PHE A 17 -15.71 11.54 3.23
C PHE A 17 -16.79 11.97 2.23
N CYS A 18 -16.97 11.24 1.14
CA CYS A 18 -18.06 11.51 0.19
C CYS A 18 -19.43 11.43 0.86
N ALA A 19 -19.68 10.43 1.71
CA ALA A 19 -20.93 10.29 2.45
C ALA A 19 -21.18 11.44 3.45
N LEU A 20 -20.12 12.06 3.96
CA LEU A 20 -20.18 13.27 4.80
C LEU A 20 -20.30 14.57 3.99
N GLY A 21 -20.46 14.49 2.67
CA GLY A 21 -20.56 15.66 1.79
C GLY A 21 -19.22 16.31 1.42
N LEU A 22 -18.10 15.71 1.79
CA LEU A 22 -16.75 16.15 1.44
C LEU A 22 -16.19 15.22 0.36
N ALA A 23 -16.32 15.58 -0.92
CA ALA A 23 -15.80 14.79 -2.03
C ALA A 23 -14.29 15.04 -2.20
N PRO A 24 -13.39 14.14 -1.75
CA PRO A 24 -11.97 14.29 -1.98
C PRO A 24 -11.66 14.04 -3.45
N ILE A 25 -11.00 15.01 -4.09
CA ILE A 25 -10.48 14.87 -5.45
C ILE A 25 -9.11 14.21 -5.34
N GLN A 26 -8.98 13.01 -5.87
CA GLN A 26 -7.70 12.32 -5.92
C GLN A 26 -6.94 12.71 -7.17
N GLY A 27 -5.65 13.00 -7.00
CA GLY A 27 -4.69 13.24 -8.06
C GLY A 27 -3.54 12.25 -8.01
N TYR A 28 -3.07 11.85 -9.17
CA TYR A 28 -1.91 10.99 -9.36
C TYR A 28 -0.82 11.74 -10.12
N GLY A 29 0.41 11.52 -9.67
CA GLY A 29 1.56 12.10 -10.33
C GLY A 29 2.89 11.76 -9.65
N MET A 30 3.95 12.29 -10.25
CA MET A 30 5.32 12.14 -9.80
C MET A 30 6.15 13.36 -10.18
N THR A 31 7.26 13.57 -9.50
CA THR A 31 8.15 14.72 -9.75
C THR A 31 8.59 14.78 -11.21
N GLU A 32 8.86 13.64 -11.81
CA GLU A 32 9.29 13.49 -13.20
C GLU A 32 8.22 13.90 -14.23
N ALA A 33 6.98 14.15 -13.79
CA ALA A 33 5.88 14.62 -14.63
C ALA A 33 5.29 15.98 -14.18
N SER A 34 5.98 16.75 -13.34
CA SER A 34 5.79 18.17 -12.96
C SER A 34 4.41 18.60 -12.40
N PRO A 35 3.89 18.05 -11.34
CA PRO A 35 3.94 16.68 -10.89
C PRO A 35 2.73 15.84 -11.34
N ILE A 36 1.66 16.47 -11.92
CA ILE A 36 0.33 15.86 -12.13
C ILE A 36 0.30 15.07 -13.45
N ILE A 37 -0.16 13.84 -13.37
CA ILE A 37 -0.40 12.95 -14.50
C ILE A 37 -1.89 12.78 -14.76
N ALA A 38 -2.67 12.47 -13.70
CA ALA A 38 -4.11 12.27 -13.80
C ALA A 38 -4.82 12.85 -12.58
N GLY A 39 -6.10 13.14 -12.70
CA GLY A 39 -6.91 13.64 -11.60
C GLY A 39 -8.40 13.38 -11.78
N ASN A 40 -9.07 13.19 -10.66
CA ASN A 40 -10.53 13.32 -10.60
C ASN A 40 -10.92 14.80 -10.70
N SER A 41 -12.18 15.08 -11.01
CA SER A 41 -12.73 16.43 -11.03
C SER A 41 -14.00 16.50 -10.16
N LEU A 42 -14.57 17.70 -10.00
CA LEU A 42 -15.83 17.86 -9.27
C LEU A 42 -17.01 17.14 -9.92
N THR A 43 -16.97 17.01 -11.26
CA THR A 43 -18.05 16.41 -12.05
C THR A 43 -17.79 14.94 -12.37
N LEU A 44 -16.53 14.50 -12.27
CA LEU A 44 -16.10 13.14 -12.58
C LEU A 44 -15.18 12.66 -11.45
N ASN A 45 -15.78 12.21 -10.36
CA ASN A 45 -15.07 11.77 -9.16
C ASN A 45 -15.55 10.39 -8.72
N GLN A 46 -14.68 9.39 -8.84
CA GLN A 46 -14.89 8.06 -8.28
C GLN A 46 -13.82 7.77 -7.24
N PRO A 47 -14.20 7.48 -5.98
CA PRO A 47 -13.28 7.39 -4.84
C PRO A 47 -12.16 6.35 -4.96
N ASP A 48 -12.28 5.39 -5.86
CA ASP A 48 -11.31 4.32 -6.10
C ASP A 48 -10.44 4.56 -7.35
N THR A 49 -10.52 5.76 -7.94
CA THR A 49 -9.79 6.14 -9.14
C THR A 49 -8.98 7.41 -8.94
N VAL A 50 -8.02 7.61 -9.81
CA VAL A 50 -7.28 8.87 -9.95
C VAL A 50 -7.72 9.66 -11.19
N GLY A 51 -8.89 9.35 -11.74
CA GLY A 51 -9.55 10.11 -12.80
C GLY A 51 -8.98 9.93 -14.19
N ILE A 52 -8.85 11.03 -14.91
CA ILE A 52 -8.43 11.10 -16.31
C ILE A 52 -7.07 11.80 -16.45
N PRO A 53 -6.35 11.59 -17.58
CA PRO A 53 -5.11 12.30 -17.85
C PRO A 53 -5.28 13.82 -17.84
N ILE A 54 -4.30 14.54 -17.27
CA ILE A 54 -4.28 16.01 -17.22
C ILE A 54 -3.02 16.51 -17.94
N GLY A 55 -3.19 17.00 -19.17
CA GLY A 55 -2.09 17.55 -19.97
C GLY A 55 -1.03 16.53 -20.41
N THR A 56 -1.27 15.24 -20.19
CA THR A 56 -0.39 14.13 -20.57
C THR A 56 -1.16 13.07 -21.34
N GLU A 57 -0.44 12.29 -22.13
CA GLU A 57 -0.93 11.02 -22.66
C GLU A 57 -0.56 9.89 -21.71
N ILE A 58 -1.45 8.93 -21.51
CA ILE A 58 -1.23 7.75 -20.69
C ILE A 58 -1.46 6.51 -21.53
N ARG A 59 -0.53 5.55 -21.46
CA ARG A 59 -0.74 4.18 -21.92
C ARG A 59 -0.40 3.19 -20.83
N LEU A 60 -0.95 1.99 -20.92
CA LEU A 60 -0.59 0.86 -20.05
C LEU A 60 0.22 -0.14 -20.86
N ALA A 61 1.42 -0.46 -20.39
CA ALA A 61 2.27 -1.47 -21.03
C ALA A 61 1.53 -2.82 -21.10
N GLU A 62 1.58 -3.50 -22.23
CA GLU A 62 0.77 -4.69 -22.49
C GLU A 62 0.98 -5.83 -21.47
N GLN A 63 2.23 -6.12 -21.13
CA GLN A 63 2.57 -7.26 -20.26
C GLN A 63 2.51 -6.92 -18.78
N THR A 64 3.01 -5.73 -18.39
CA THR A 64 3.18 -5.37 -16.98
C THR A 64 2.03 -4.51 -16.46
N ARG A 65 1.21 -3.93 -17.35
CA ARG A 65 0.21 -2.92 -17.03
C ARG A 65 0.82 -1.66 -16.40
N GLU A 66 2.14 -1.45 -16.60
CA GLU A 66 2.81 -0.24 -16.14
C GLU A 66 2.21 0.99 -16.79
N ILE A 67 1.93 1.99 -15.95
CA ILE A 67 1.52 3.31 -16.43
C ILE A 67 2.73 3.98 -17.07
N GLN A 68 2.61 4.31 -18.33
CA GLN A 68 3.61 5.05 -19.09
C GLN A 68 3.02 6.36 -19.56
N VAL A 69 3.78 7.44 -19.42
CA VAL A 69 3.28 8.80 -19.70
C VAL A 69 4.15 9.55 -20.69
N ARG A 70 3.51 10.40 -21.50
CA ARG A 70 4.17 11.29 -22.46
C ARG A 70 3.45 12.63 -22.46
N GLY A 71 4.18 13.72 -22.57
CA GLY A 71 3.59 15.06 -22.65
C GLY A 71 4.56 16.16 -22.25
N PRO A 72 4.13 17.41 -22.37
CA PRO A 72 4.99 18.58 -22.13
C PRO A 72 5.43 18.74 -20.67
N SER A 73 4.70 18.14 -19.71
CA SER A 73 5.04 18.15 -18.30
C SER A 73 6.09 17.11 -17.89
N VAL A 74 6.40 16.14 -18.79
CA VAL A 74 7.39 15.10 -18.52
C VAL A 74 8.79 15.69 -18.59
N MET A 75 9.62 15.37 -17.60
CA MET A 75 11.02 15.81 -17.52
C MET A 75 11.82 15.41 -18.76
N LYS A 76 12.87 16.16 -19.07
CA LYS A 76 13.84 15.81 -20.12
C LYS A 76 14.82 14.71 -19.68
N GLY A 77 15.02 14.56 -18.39
CA GLY A 77 15.92 13.58 -17.78
C GLY A 77 16.48 14.04 -16.46
N TYR A 78 17.23 13.18 -15.82
CA TYR A 78 17.95 13.50 -14.57
C TYR A 78 19.25 14.25 -14.85
N TRP A 79 19.53 15.29 -14.08
CA TRP A 79 20.72 16.09 -14.20
C TRP A 79 22.00 15.25 -13.99
N ASN A 80 22.90 15.27 -14.98
CA ASN A 80 24.15 14.51 -14.99
C ASN A 80 24.00 12.98 -14.74
N ARG A 81 22.82 12.40 -15.08
CA ARG A 81 22.49 10.97 -14.90
C ARG A 81 21.94 10.37 -16.20
N PRO A 82 22.74 10.29 -17.29
CA PRO A 82 22.23 9.80 -18.57
C PRO A 82 21.78 8.34 -18.55
N GLU A 83 22.47 7.48 -17.80
CA GLU A 83 22.09 6.07 -17.68
C GLU A 83 20.76 5.88 -16.93
N ASP A 84 20.57 6.61 -15.83
CA ASP A 84 19.31 6.55 -15.09
C ASP A 84 18.17 7.13 -15.93
N THR A 85 18.44 8.19 -16.69
CA THR A 85 17.50 8.76 -17.65
C THR A 85 17.10 7.71 -18.70
N ALA A 86 18.07 7.05 -19.34
CA ALA A 86 17.80 6.03 -20.33
C ALA A 86 16.97 4.85 -19.77
N ARG A 87 17.23 4.45 -18.51
CA ARG A 87 16.45 3.39 -17.83
C ARG A 87 15.00 3.80 -17.52
N THR A 88 14.76 5.11 -17.36
CA THR A 88 13.47 5.66 -16.96
C THR A 88 12.52 5.82 -18.13
N PHE A 89 13.03 5.90 -19.36
CA PHE A 89 12.22 5.98 -20.57
C PHE A 89 12.16 4.66 -21.33
N THR A 90 11.11 4.49 -22.12
CA THR A 90 11.04 3.45 -23.14
C THR A 90 11.81 3.89 -24.39
N GLU A 91 12.11 2.97 -25.30
CA GLU A 91 12.80 3.27 -26.57
C GLU A 91 12.01 4.28 -27.44
N ASP A 92 10.68 4.27 -27.37
CA ASP A 92 9.78 5.18 -28.07
C ASP A 92 9.41 6.44 -27.25
N GLY A 93 10.16 6.73 -26.17
CA GLY A 93 10.16 8.01 -25.45
C GLY A 93 9.06 8.20 -24.41
N TRP A 94 8.43 7.13 -23.90
CA TRP A 94 7.50 7.22 -22.79
C TRP A 94 8.20 7.09 -21.45
N LEU A 95 7.86 7.95 -20.50
CA LEU A 95 8.30 7.86 -19.12
C LEU A 95 7.66 6.65 -18.46
N LYS A 96 8.45 5.74 -17.91
CA LYS A 96 8.03 4.60 -17.08
C LYS A 96 7.82 5.09 -15.66
N THR A 97 6.59 4.99 -15.13
CA THR A 97 6.28 5.47 -13.79
C THR A 97 6.65 4.47 -12.69
N GLY A 98 6.77 3.20 -13.05
CA GLY A 98 6.91 2.10 -12.10
C GLY A 98 5.61 1.75 -11.37
N ASP A 99 4.51 2.42 -11.67
CA ASP A 99 3.20 2.16 -11.09
C ASP A 99 2.36 1.32 -12.05
N ILE A 100 1.58 0.38 -11.52
CA ILE A 100 0.65 -0.47 -12.28
C ILE A 100 -0.72 0.18 -12.26
N GLY A 101 -1.38 0.21 -13.42
CA GLY A 101 -2.71 0.78 -13.55
C GLY A 101 -3.68 -0.07 -14.33
N GLU A 102 -4.93 0.27 -14.20
CA GLU A 102 -6.02 -0.22 -15.04
C GLU A 102 -7.02 0.87 -15.28
N TYR A 103 -7.79 0.76 -16.36
CA TYR A 103 -8.98 1.56 -16.56
C TYR A 103 -10.18 0.77 -16.09
N ASN A 104 -11.06 1.42 -15.32
CA ASN A 104 -12.33 0.84 -14.95
C ASN A 104 -13.34 0.89 -16.14
N GLU A 105 -14.54 0.37 -15.92
CA GLU A 105 -15.61 0.32 -16.94
C GLU A 105 -16.02 1.72 -17.47
N THR A 106 -15.78 2.76 -16.68
CA THR A 106 -16.08 4.15 -17.06
C THR A 106 -14.90 4.88 -17.67
N GLY A 107 -13.78 4.17 -17.90
CA GLY A 107 -12.57 4.74 -18.52
C GLY A 107 -11.71 5.58 -17.57
N LEU A 108 -11.93 5.52 -16.25
CA LEU A 108 -11.11 6.21 -15.26
C LEU A 108 -9.92 5.36 -14.84
N LEU A 109 -8.76 6.00 -14.68
CA LEU A 109 -7.52 5.35 -14.27
C LEU A 109 -7.58 5.00 -12.77
N ARG A 110 -7.19 3.76 -12.47
CA ARG A 110 -7.04 3.22 -11.12
C ARG A 110 -5.60 2.75 -10.95
N ILE A 111 -4.96 3.13 -9.84
CA ILE A 111 -3.62 2.64 -9.48
C ILE A 111 -3.77 1.31 -8.74
N ARG A 112 -2.99 0.31 -9.13
CA ARG A 112 -3.00 -1.05 -8.53
C ARG A 112 -1.76 -1.35 -7.69
N GLY A 113 -0.79 -0.46 -7.66
CA GLY A 113 0.43 -0.60 -6.87
C GLY A 113 1.69 -0.27 -7.66
N ARG A 114 2.86 -0.57 -7.09
CA ARG A 114 4.16 -0.37 -7.74
C ARG A 114 4.75 -1.68 -8.19
N ILE A 115 5.33 -1.72 -9.38
CA ILE A 115 5.96 -2.92 -9.95
C ILE A 115 7.00 -3.52 -8.98
N LYS A 116 7.84 -2.67 -8.39
CA LYS A 116 8.91 -3.09 -7.46
C LYS A 116 8.41 -3.51 -6.07
N GLU A 117 7.14 -3.27 -5.77
CA GLU A 117 6.54 -3.55 -4.46
C GLU A 117 5.56 -4.73 -4.52
N ILE A 118 5.15 -5.16 -5.72
CA ILE A 118 4.28 -6.33 -5.87
C ILE A 118 4.96 -7.54 -5.23
N ILE A 119 4.27 -8.12 -4.27
CA ILE A 119 4.67 -9.38 -3.68
C ILE A 119 4.34 -10.50 -4.66
N VAL A 120 5.34 -11.32 -4.98
CA VAL A 120 5.15 -12.54 -5.76
C VAL A 120 5.40 -13.72 -4.84
N THR A 121 4.35 -14.44 -4.49
CA THR A 121 4.48 -15.62 -3.63
C THR A 121 5.22 -16.76 -4.35
N SER A 122 5.71 -17.74 -3.60
CA SER A 122 6.34 -18.94 -4.18
C SER A 122 5.37 -19.76 -5.05
N THR A 123 4.07 -19.52 -4.95
CA THR A 123 3.02 -20.11 -5.81
C THR A 123 2.71 -19.27 -7.05
N GLY A 124 3.39 -18.12 -7.23
CA GLY A 124 3.24 -17.24 -8.38
C GLY A 124 2.11 -16.21 -8.29
N GLU A 125 1.42 -16.13 -7.16
CA GLU A 125 0.37 -15.13 -6.94
C GLU A 125 0.96 -13.72 -6.78
N LYS A 126 0.35 -12.74 -7.45
CA LYS A 126 0.78 -11.34 -7.43
C LYS A 126 -0.16 -10.52 -6.56
N ILE A 127 0.38 -9.93 -5.50
CA ILE A 127 -0.41 -9.21 -4.49
C ILE A 127 0.14 -7.80 -4.34
N PRO A 128 -0.66 -6.75 -4.60
CA PRO A 128 -0.30 -5.37 -4.30
C PRO A 128 -0.38 -5.15 -2.78
N PRO A 129 0.76 -4.99 -2.08
CA PRO A 129 0.75 -4.95 -0.62
C PRO A 129 0.09 -3.69 -0.06
N VAL A 130 0.21 -2.55 -0.73
CA VAL A 130 -0.33 -1.26 -0.25
C VAL A 130 -1.85 -1.30 -0.11
N ASP A 131 -2.55 -1.85 -1.10
CA ASP A 131 -4.01 -1.96 -1.05
C ASP A 131 -4.46 -2.87 0.11
N LEU A 132 -3.74 -3.96 0.35
CA LEU A 132 -4.02 -4.89 1.43
C LEU A 132 -3.71 -4.27 2.80
N GLU A 133 -2.61 -3.54 2.93
CA GLU A 133 -2.23 -2.78 4.12
C GLU A 133 -3.33 -1.77 4.49
N LEU A 134 -3.75 -0.94 3.52
CA LEU A 134 -4.82 0.04 3.70
C LEU A 134 -6.17 -0.59 4.04
N ALA A 135 -6.49 -1.76 3.48
CA ALA A 135 -7.73 -2.46 3.81
C ALA A 135 -7.70 -2.96 5.26
N ILE A 136 -6.58 -3.54 5.70
CA ILE A 136 -6.41 -4.04 7.08
C ILE A 136 -6.47 -2.88 8.08
N GLU A 137 -5.84 -1.75 7.79
CA GLU A 137 -5.85 -0.54 8.62
C GLU A 137 -7.22 0.13 8.74
N THR A 138 -8.24 -0.34 8.01
CA THR A 138 -9.63 0.08 8.27
C THR A 138 -10.20 -0.46 9.58
N ASP A 139 -9.63 -1.52 10.14
CA ASP A 139 -9.94 -1.98 11.49
C ASP A 139 -9.07 -1.20 12.49
N PRO A 140 -9.66 -0.47 13.44
CA PRO A 140 -8.97 0.48 14.30
C PRO A 140 -7.88 -0.12 15.20
N ILE A 141 -7.78 -1.45 15.33
CA ILE A 141 -6.70 -2.08 16.08
C ILE A 141 -5.35 -1.99 15.35
N PHE A 142 -5.37 -1.93 14.01
CA PHE A 142 -4.17 -1.87 13.19
C PHE A 142 -3.81 -0.41 12.92
N ALA A 143 -2.85 0.14 13.67
CA ALA A 143 -2.39 1.51 13.47
C ALA A 143 -1.46 1.64 12.25
N GLN A 144 -0.59 0.65 12.03
CA GLN A 144 0.31 0.57 10.87
C GLN A 144 0.50 -0.91 10.52
N THR A 145 0.52 -1.22 9.22
CA THR A 145 0.60 -2.61 8.75
C THR A 145 1.63 -2.73 7.64
N TYR A 146 2.50 -3.72 7.76
CA TYR A 146 3.48 -4.11 6.76
C TYR A 146 3.23 -5.54 6.30
N VAL A 147 2.84 -5.70 5.05
CA VAL A 147 2.56 -6.99 4.41
C VAL A 147 3.85 -7.59 3.89
N VAL A 148 4.09 -8.86 4.21
CA VAL A 148 5.24 -9.65 3.75
C VAL A 148 4.78 -10.96 3.13
N GLY A 149 5.56 -11.49 2.16
CA GLY A 149 5.19 -12.73 1.47
C GLY A 149 5.94 -12.97 0.18
N ASP A 150 6.91 -12.11 -0.16
CA ASP A 150 7.70 -12.26 -1.38
C ASP A 150 8.53 -13.55 -1.32
N ASP A 151 8.41 -14.38 -2.36
CA ASP A 151 8.98 -15.74 -2.43
C ASP A 151 8.59 -16.65 -1.25
N ARG A 152 7.42 -16.40 -0.63
CA ARG A 152 6.90 -17.17 0.50
C ARG A 152 5.59 -17.88 0.13
N PRO A 153 5.23 -19.00 0.83
CA PRO A 153 4.04 -19.78 0.49
C PRO A 153 2.71 -19.10 0.82
N PHE A 154 2.74 -18.02 1.58
CA PHE A 154 1.55 -17.26 1.99
C PHE A 154 1.92 -15.86 2.48
N ILE A 155 0.91 -15.01 2.61
CA ILE A 155 1.03 -13.65 3.16
C ILE A 155 1.06 -13.67 4.68
N SER A 156 1.94 -12.87 5.26
CA SER A 156 2.02 -12.61 6.70
C SER A 156 2.04 -11.10 6.96
N LEU A 157 1.77 -10.71 8.21
CA LEU A 157 1.71 -9.31 8.64
C LEU A 157 2.73 -9.03 9.74
N VAL A 158 3.34 -7.87 9.65
CA VAL A 158 3.95 -7.16 10.79
C VAL A 158 3.10 -5.92 11.04
N THR A 159 2.69 -5.66 12.27
CA THR A 159 1.77 -4.56 12.55
C THR A 159 2.09 -3.84 13.85
N VAL A 160 1.83 -2.53 13.87
CA VAL A 160 1.74 -1.73 15.09
C VAL A 160 0.29 -1.68 15.50
N LEU A 161 0.01 -2.00 16.76
CA LEU A 161 -1.34 -1.92 17.30
C LEU A 161 -1.65 -0.54 17.86
N ASN A 162 -2.90 -0.12 17.71
CA ASN A 162 -3.43 1.04 18.42
C ASN A 162 -3.48 0.71 19.93
N PRO A 163 -2.84 1.49 20.81
CA PRO A 163 -2.75 1.17 22.24
C PRO A 163 -4.10 1.05 22.94
N ASP A 164 -5.08 1.89 22.58
CA ASP A 164 -6.41 1.86 23.21
C ASP A 164 -7.22 0.63 22.76
N GLU A 165 -7.15 0.25 21.51
CA GLU A 165 -7.78 -0.97 20.99
C GLU A 165 -7.07 -2.22 21.49
N TRP A 166 -5.74 -2.17 21.65
CA TRP A 166 -4.99 -3.26 22.27
C TRP A 166 -5.43 -3.51 23.72
N LYS A 167 -5.58 -2.46 24.55
CA LYS A 167 -6.08 -2.60 25.92
C LYS A 167 -7.46 -3.28 25.98
N LYS A 168 -8.36 -2.93 25.05
CA LYS A 168 -9.68 -3.54 24.94
C LYS A 168 -9.58 -5.04 24.57
N LEU A 169 -8.73 -5.35 23.59
CA LEU A 169 -8.52 -6.76 23.18
C LEU A 169 -7.89 -7.58 24.31
N ALA A 170 -6.85 -7.05 24.97
CA ALA A 170 -6.19 -7.72 26.10
C ALA A 170 -7.18 -8.02 27.23
N ALA A 171 -8.04 -7.06 27.61
CA ALA A 171 -9.08 -7.26 28.59
C ALA A 171 -10.05 -8.39 28.18
N THR A 172 -10.46 -8.45 26.91
CA THR A 172 -11.34 -9.52 26.39
C THR A 172 -10.70 -10.90 26.46
N LEU A 173 -9.35 -10.95 26.34
CA LEU A 173 -8.58 -12.19 26.37
C LEU A 173 -8.04 -12.52 27.79
N ASN A 174 -8.36 -11.72 28.81
CA ASN A 174 -7.83 -11.82 30.17
C ASN A 174 -6.30 -11.76 30.21
N LEU A 175 -5.69 -10.88 29.41
CA LEU A 175 -4.25 -10.65 29.34
C LEU A 175 -3.86 -9.31 29.95
N ASN A 176 -2.62 -9.21 30.44
CA ASN A 176 -2.06 -7.93 30.88
C ASN A 176 -1.56 -7.13 29.66
N PRO A 177 -2.14 -5.95 29.35
CA PRO A 177 -1.71 -5.16 28.20
C PRO A 177 -0.30 -4.56 28.34
N GLU A 178 0.22 -4.43 29.56
CA GLU A 178 1.56 -3.88 29.84
C GLU A 178 2.66 -4.97 29.78
N ASP A 179 2.30 -6.24 29.70
CA ASP A 179 3.25 -7.34 29.55
C ASP A 179 3.54 -7.60 28.06
N PRO A 180 4.79 -7.40 27.59
CA PRO A 180 5.16 -7.65 26.20
C PRO A 180 4.91 -9.09 25.72
N GLU A 181 4.95 -10.08 26.64
CA GLU A 181 4.69 -11.48 26.28
C GLU A 181 3.20 -11.71 25.94
N SER A 182 2.30 -10.87 26.44
CA SER A 182 0.88 -10.91 26.07
C SER A 182 0.67 -10.82 24.57
N LEU A 183 1.45 -9.98 23.85
CA LEU A 183 1.37 -9.81 22.39
C LEU A 183 1.76 -11.07 21.61
N LYS A 184 2.60 -11.93 22.19
CA LYS A 184 3.13 -13.13 21.54
C LYS A 184 2.22 -14.35 21.68
N THR A 185 1.12 -14.23 22.44
CA THR A 185 0.22 -15.35 22.70
C THR A 185 -0.53 -15.79 21.44
N THR A 186 -0.81 -17.09 21.37
CA THR A 186 -1.61 -17.65 20.26
C THR A 186 -3.02 -17.05 20.21
N ALA A 187 -3.58 -16.70 21.38
CA ALA A 187 -4.90 -16.08 21.46
C ALA A 187 -4.93 -14.71 20.77
N VAL A 188 -3.92 -13.86 21.01
CA VAL A 188 -3.77 -12.56 20.36
C VAL A 188 -3.53 -12.73 18.86
N ARG A 189 -2.60 -13.60 18.46
CA ARG A 189 -2.35 -13.89 17.05
C ARG A 189 -3.62 -14.28 16.31
N ASN A 190 -4.41 -15.21 16.87
CA ASN A 190 -5.65 -15.67 16.24
C ASN A 190 -6.72 -14.57 16.18
N ALA A 191 -6.80 -13.71 17.21
CA ALA A 191 -7.72 -12.58 17.22
C ALA A 191 -7.34 -11.55 16.14
N LEU A 192 -6.06 -11.19 16.04
CA LEU A 192 -5.56 -10.27 15.02
C LEU A 192 -5.77 -10.81 13.59
N LEU A 193 -5.44 -12.10 13.35
CA LEU A 193 -5.65 -12.72 12.04
C LEU A 193 -7.14 -12.73 11.63
N ARG A 194 -8.02 -13.01 12.55
CA ARG A 194 -9.48 -12.97 12.28
C ARG A 194 -9.94 -11.56 11.89
N ARG A 195 -9.47 -10.53 12.60
CA ARG A 195 -9.78 -9.13 12.31
C ARG A 195 -9.18 -8.68 10.98
N ALA A 196 -7.92 -8.99 10.73
CA ALA A 196 -7.25 -8.67 9.45
C ALA A 196 -7.97 -9.31 8.26
N LYS A 197 -8.35 -10.59 8.36
CA LYS A 197 -9.12 -11.27 7.31
C LYS A 197 -10.50 -10.67 7.09
N ALA A 198 -11.18 -10.25 8.16
CA ALA A 198 -12.47 -9.57 8.03
C ALA A 198 -12.33 -8.20 7.35
N ALA A 199 -11.29 -7.42 7.70
CA ALA A 199 -11.01 -6.13 7.07
C ALA A 199 -10.62 -6.26 5.58
N ALA A 200 -9.96 -7.37 5.22
CA ALA A 200 -9.52 -7.67 3.85
C ALA A 200 -10.45 -8.64 3.10
N SER A 201 -11.73 -8.73 3.49
CA SER A 201 -12.68 -9.69 2.91
C SER A 201 -12.90 -9.57 1.41
N ASP A 202 -12.65 -8.39 0.83
CA ASP A 202 -12.79 -8.13 -0.60
C ASP A 202 -11.58 -8.64 -1.43
N PHE A 203 -10.52 -9.11 -0.74
CA PHE A 203 -9.34 -9.65 -1.40
C PHE A 203 -9.48 -11.15 -1.67
N PRO A 204 -8.80 -11.67 -2.72
CA PRO A 204 -8.75 -13.10 -2.99
C PRO A 204 -8.18 -13.88 -1.79
N HIS A 205 -8.63 -15.11 -1.62
CA HIS A 205 -8.25 -15.94 -0.47
C HIS A 205 -6.73 -16.13 -0.32
N TYR A 206 -5.99 -16.18 -1.42
CA TYR A 206 -4.52 -16.31 -1.40
C TYR A 206 -3.81 -15.06 -0.87
N ALA A 207 -4.45 -13.89 -0.92
CA ALA A 207 -3.92 -12.64 -0.38
C ALA A 207 -4.19 -12.47 1.12
N LEU A 208 -5.08 -13.29 1.70
CA LEU A 208 -5.41 -13.17 3.12
C LEU A 208 -4.25 -13.66 4.01
N PRO A 209 -3.91 -12.91 5.06
CA PRO A 209 -2.77 -13.24 5.91
C PRO A 209 -3.00 -14.54 6.68
N ARG A 210 -1.93 -15.35 6.81
CA ARG A 210 -1.95 -16.61 7.59
C ARG A 210 -1.15 -16.52 8.88
N ASN A 211 -0.29 -15.52 9.02
CA ASN A 211 0.45 -15.28 10.24
C ASN A 211 0.58 -13.78 10.51
N VAL A 212 0.80 -13.40 11.78
CA VAL A 212 0.96 -12.01 12.20
C VAL A 212 1.90 -11.92 13.40
N THR A 213 2.74 -10.90 13.38
CA THR A 213 3.48 -10.42 14.55
C THR A 213 3.11 -8.96 14.80
N ALA A 214 3.06 -8.57 16.07
CA ALA A 214 2.61 -7.25 16.47
C ALA A 214 3.59 -6.59 17.45
N GLU A 215 3.67 -5.26 17.38
CA GLU A 215 4.36 -4.42 18.37
C GLU A 215 3.50 -3.22 18.72
N LEU A 216 3.89 -2.45 19.76
CA LEU A 216 3.22 -1.22 20.18
C LEU A 216 4.03 0.04 19.82
N GLU A 217 5.33 -0.12 19.51
CA GLU A 217 6.18 1.00 19.14
C GLU A 217 5.81 1.50 17.73
N PRO A 218 5.41 2.77 17.56
CA PRO A 218 5.02 3.28 16.26
C PRO A 218 6.21 3.41 15.31
N TRP A 219 5.98 3.17 14.03
CA TRP A 219 6.95 3.49 12.99
C TRP A 219 6.87 4.97 12.67
N THR A 220 8.02 5.63 12.63
CA THR A 220 8.09 7.08 12.44
C THR A 220 9.16 7.48 11.43
N ILE A 221 9.19 8.78 11.11
CA ILE A 221 10.26 9.37 10.29
C ILE A 221 11.57 9.35 11.08
N GLU A 222 11.51 9.63 12.38
CA GLU A 222 12.65 9.75 13.29
C GLU A 222 13.37 8.41 13.47
N ASN A 223 12.63 7.30 13.61
CA ASN A 223 13.23 5.96 13.69
C ASN A 223 13.58 5.37 12.33
N GLY A 224 13.37 6.12 11.25
CA GLY A 224 13.81 5.78 9.91
C GLY A 224 12.92 4.76 9.18
N LEU A 225 11.77 4.40 9.72
CA LEU A 225 10.85 3.39 9.16
C LEU A 225 9.81 3.99 8.22
N LEU A 226 9.59 5.32 8.30
CA LEU A 226 8.75 6.05 7.35
C LEU A 226 9.53 7.06 6.54
N THR A 227 9.00 7.38 5.36
CA THR A 227 9.43 8.53 4.56
C THR A 227 8.84 9.83 5.15
N PRO A 228 9.34 11.04 4.75
CA PRO A 228 8.72 12.31 5.12
C PRO A 228 7.24 12.44 4.71
N THR A 229 6.79 11.66 3.74
CA THR A 229 5.39 11.57 3.30
C THR A 229 4.63 10.41 3.95
N LEU A 230 5.12 9.90 5.08
CA LEU A 230 4.54 8.83 5.91
C LEU A 230 4.36 7.48 5.20
N LYS A 231 5.09 7.23 4.11
CA LYS A 231 5.10 5.91 3.44
C LYS A 231 6.08 4.97 4.13
N LEU A 232 5.73 3.69 4.18
CA LEU A 232 6.60 2.64 4.73
C LEU A 232 7.92 2.53 3.95
N LYS A 233 9.03 2.48 4.66
CA LYS A 233 10.32 2.10 4.10
C LYS A 233 10.50 0.59 4.22
N ARG A 234 10.09 -0.16 3.19
CA ARG A 234 10.01 -1.63 3.23
C ARG A 234 11.34 -2.30 3.57
N ALA A 235 12.46 -1.86 3.00
CA ALA A 235 13.77 -2.47 3.29
C ALA A 235 14.24 -2.28 4.75
N PRO A 236 14.13 -1.08 5.37
CA PRO A 236 14.36 -0.90 6.82
C PRO A 236 13.41 -1.74 7.69
N LEU A 237 12.12 -1.79 7.36
CA LEU A 237 11.16 -2.62 8.08
C LEU A 237 11.50 -4.10 8.00
N HIS A 238 11.80 -4.60 6.80
CA HIS A 238 12.21 -5.99 6.61
C HIS A 238 13.46 -6.34 7.42
N LYS A 239 14.44 -5.43 7.47
CA LYS A 239 15.65 -5.60 8.27
C LYS A 239 15.36 -5.63 9.78
N LYS A 240 14.51 -4.70 10.27
CA LYS A 240 14.12 -4.64 11.70
C LYS A 240 13.43 -5.92 12.14
N PHE A 241 12.55 -6.48 11.31
CA PHE A 241 11.70 -7.63 11.66
C PHE A 241 12.17 -8.95 11.03
N ALA A 242 13.42 -9.04 10.56
CA ALA A 242 13.91 -10.21 9.83
C ALA A 242 13.70 -11.53 10.59
N GLU A 243 14.04 -11.57 11.89
CA GLU A 243 13.90 -12.76 12.73
C GLU A 243 12.43 -13.15 12.93
N GLN A 244 11.55 -12.17 13.18
CA GLN A 244 10.11 -12.40 13.35
C GLN A 244 9.47 -12.88 12.04
N ILE A 245 9.90 -12.29 10.90
CA ILE A 245 9.43 -12.70 9.59
C ILE A 245 9.84 -14.16 9.33
N GLU A 246 11.10 -14.52 9.53
CA GLU A 246 11.54 -15.92 9.36
C GLU A 246 10.78 -16.89 10.27
N ALA A 247 10.55 -16.51 11.54
CA ALA A 247 9.79 -17.32 12.48
C ALA A 247 8.35 -17.57 12.03
N MET A 248 7.71 -16.62 11.36
CA MET A 248 6.35 -16.78 10.82
C MET A 248 6.23 -17.87 9.75
N TYR A 249 7.33 -18.22 9.07
CA TYR A 249 7.36 -19.24 8.01
C TYR A 249 8.06 -20.54 8.43
N ALA A 250 8.67 -20.61 9.62
CA ALA A 250 9.48 -21.74 10.06
C ALA A 250 8.72 -23.08 10.12
N SER A 251 7.40 -23.06 10.37
CA SER A 251 6.55 -24.26 10.43
C SER A 251 6.13 -24.83 9.06
N HIS A 252 6.58 -24.21 7.97
CA HIS A 252 6.25 -24.59 6.58
C HIS A 252 7.50 -24.91 5.73
N LYS A 253 8.63 -25.17 6.40
CA LYS A 253 9.84 -25.71 5.76
C LYS A 253 9.79 -27.23 5.66
#